data_56a50e222f48c71ddaf2499aa26201fe
#
_entry.id   56a50e222f48c71ddaf2499aa26201fe
#
_cell.length_a   1.000
_cell.length_b   1.000
_cell.length_c   1.000
_cell.angle_alpha   90.00
_cell.angle_beta   90.00
_cell.angle_gamma   90.00
#
_symmetry.space_group_name_H-M   'P 1'
#
loop_
_entity.id
_entity.type
_entity.pdbx_description
1 polymer ?
#
loop_
_entity_poly.entity_id
_entity_poly.type
_entity_poly.pdbx_seq_one_letter_code
_entity_poly.pdbx_strand_id
1 'polypeptide(L)'
;MKFSPDHFNSVQKRTDLLRIAKENNISLEKALRKIRYEVELGKLQSEFVNLQKWISHNKLRVAILFEGRDASGKGGSIKRFKEHLNPRKARVVALTKPTNVERGQWYFRRYIKVLPNPGELVFFDRSWYN
;
A
#
# COMPACT_ATOMS: atom_id res chain seq x y z
N MET A 1 11.70 -2.92 -24.37
CA MET A 1 11.65 -1.86 -25.38
C MET A 1 10.94 -0.64 -24.78
N LYS A 2 11.54 0.55 -24.82
CA LYS A 2 10.92 1.77 -24.27
C LYS A 2 10.19 2.48 -25.41
N PHE A 3 8.97 2.95 -25.18
CA PHE A 3 8.31 3.87 -26.08
C PHE A 3 9.17 5.11 -26.27
N SER A 4 9.45 5.48 -27.53
CA SER A 4 10.08 6.76 -27.82
C SER A 4 9.02 7.87 -27.81
N PRO A 5 9.38 9.12 -27.51
CA PRO A 5 8.47 10.26 -27.60
C PRO A 5 7.80 10.38 -28.98
N ASP A 6 8.49 9.97 -30.05
CA ASP A 6 7.98 10.02 -31.43
C ASP A 6 6.77 9.09 -31.64
N HIS A 7 6.70 7.96 -30.92
CA HIS A 7 5.53 7.09 -30.96
C HIS A 7 4.27 7.77 -30.41
N PHE A 8 4.40 8.63 -29.40
CA PHE A 8 3.26 9.37 -28.85
C PHE A 8 2.79 10.49 -29.78
N ASN A 9 3.70 11.16 -30.45
CA ASN A 9 3.39 12.24 -31.39
C ASN A 9 2.71 11.72 -32.67
N SER A 10 2.89 10.45 -33.02
CA SER A 10 2.27 9.82 -34.19
C SER A 10 0.85 9.31 -33.95
N VAL A 11 0.37 9.29 -32.68
CA VAL A 11 -0.97 8.79 -32.33
C VAL A 11 -1.99 9.90 -32.44
N GLN A 12 -2.74 9.91 -33.54
CA GLN A 12 -3.86 10.83 -33.73
C GLN A 12 -5.23 10.12 -33.63
N LYS A 13 -5.27 8.80 -33.84
CA LYS A 13 -6.49 8.01 -33.85
C LYS A 13 -6.33 6.71 -33.08
N ARG A 14 -7.46 6.13 -32.68
CA ARG A 14 -7.51 4.80 -32.02
C ARG A 14 -6.81 3.71 -32.86
N THR A 15 -6.91 3.79 -34.17
CA THR A 15 -6.28 2.87 -35.14
C THR A 15 -4.75 2.87 -35.04
N ASP A 16 -4.15 4.04 -34.86
CA ASP A 16 -2.69 4.20 -34.73
C ASP A 16 -2.18 3.53 -33.45
N LEU A 17 -2.91 3.71 -32.35
CA LEU A 17 -2.64 3.06 -31.08
C LEU A 17 -2.70 1.54 -31.18
N LEU A 18 -3.71 1.01 -31.88
CA LEU A 18 -3.87 -0.43 -32.12
C LEU A 18 -2.74 -0.99 -32.98
N ARG A 19 -2.31 -0.25 -34.01
CA ARG A 19 -1.21 -0.62 -34.89
C ARG A 19 0.10 -0.67 -34.10
N ILE A 20 0.46 0.42 -33.39
CA ILE A 20 1.69 0.51 -32.59
C ILE A 20 1.73 -0.58 -31.51
N ALA A 21 0.62 -0.86 -30.84
CA ALA A 21 0.54 -1.91 -29.84
C ALA A 21 0.79 -3.31 -30.47
N LYS A 22 0.22 -3.57 -31.66
CA LYS A 22 0.40 -4.83 -32.38
C LYS A 22 1.86 -5.01 -32.85
N GLU A 23 2.45 -3.97 -33.44
CA GLU A 23 3.85 -3.97 -33.91
C GLU A 23 4.87 -4.18 -32.78
N ASN A 24 4.56 -3.70 -31.58
CA ASN A 24 5.42 -3.83 -30.40
C ASN A 24 5.04 -4.99 -29.46
N ASN A 25 4.15 -5.89 -29.84
CA ASN A 25 3.67 -7.00 -29.03
C ASN A 25 3.12 -6.57 -27.65
N ILE A 26 2.44 -5.42 -27.60
CA ILE A 26 1.89 -4.87 -26.35
C ILE A 26 0.44 -5.33 -26.20
N SER A 27 0.14 -6.00 -25.12
CA SER A 27 -1.23 -6.34 -24.74
C SER A 27 -1.96 -5.07 -24.25
N LEU A 28 -2.78 -4.49 -25.12
CA LEU A 28 -3.62 -3.34 -24.77
C LEU A 28 -4.52 -3.61 -23.59
N GLU A 29 -5.02 -4.84 -23.46
CA GLU A 29 -5.85 -5.24 -22.32
C GLU A 29 -5.09 -5.13 -21.00
N LYS A 30 -3.84 -5.62 -20.95
CA LYS A 30 -3.00 -5.48 -19.77
C LYS A 30 -2.68 -4.02 -19.45
N ALA A 31 -2.41 -3.21 -20.48
CA ALA A 31 -2.14 -1.78 -20.30
C ALA A 31 -3.38 -1.05 -19.74
N LEU A 32 -4.56 -1.31 -20.28
CA LEU A 32 -5.83 -0.72 -19.82
C LEU A 32 -6.17 -1.16 -18.39
N ARG A 33 -5.96 -2.43 -18.04
CA ARG A 33 -6.14 -2.92 -16.65
C ARG A 33 -5.21 -2.18 -15.70
N LYS A 34 -3.96 -1.98 -16.08
CA LYS A 34 -2.98 -1.26 -15.26
C LYS A 34 -3.40 0.20 -15.05
N ILE A 35 -3.80 0.89 -16.11
CA ILE A 35 -4.27 2.28 -16.04
C ILE A 35 -5.50 2.39 -15.13
N ARG A 36 -6.50 1.52 -15.31
CA ARG A 36 -7.69 1.50 -14.43
C ARG A 36 -7.31 1.28 -12.98
N TYR A 37 -6.44 0.32 -12.72
CA TYR A 37 -5.95 0.04 -11.37
C TYR A 37 -5.27 1.27 -10.75
N GLU A 38 -4.38 1.96 -11.49
CA GLU A 38 -3.67 3.14 -10.99
C GLU A 38 -4.63 4.31 -10.72
N VAL A 39 -5.63 4.51 -11.56
CA VAL A 39 -6.67 5.54 -11.36
C VAL A 39 -7.48 5.26 -10.10
N GLU A 40 -7.96 4.03 -9.92
CA GLU A 40 -8.72 3.65 -8.70
C GLU A 40 -7.86 3.69 -7.45
N LEU A 41 -6.61 3.23 -7.54
CA LEU A 41 -5.67 3.29 -6.44
C LEU A 41 -5.44 4.73 -5.98
N GLY A 42 -5.24 5.66 -6.93
CA GLY A 42 -5.03 7.08 -6.62
C GLY A 42 -6.23 7.72 -5.92
N LYS A 43 -7.46 7.38 -6.32
CA LYS A 43 -8.69 7.82 -5.64
C LYS A 43 -8.72 7.32 -4.19
N LEU A 44 -8.52 6.01 -4.00
CA LEU A 44 -8.52 5.39 -2.67
C LEU A 44 -7.42 5.96 -1.77
N GLN A 45 -6.23 6.21 -2.31
CA GLN A 45 -5.13 6.83 -1.57
C GLN A 45 -5.48 8.26 -1.11
N SER A 46 -6.17 9.05 -1.96
CA SER A 46 -6.64 10.39 -1.60
C SER A 46 -7.67 10.34 -0.47
N GLU A 47 -8.63 9.42 -0.52
CA GLU A 47 -9.60 9.21 0.56
C GLU A 47 -8.92 8.74 1.84
N PHE A 48 -7.90 7.91 1.72
CA PHE A 48 -7.15 7.40 2.86
C PHE A 48 -6.34 8.50 3.57
N VAL A 49 -5.81 9.47 2.82
CA VAL A 49 -5.20 10.70 3.39
C VAL A 49 -6.24 11.50 4.18
N ASN A 50 -7.46 11.64 3.66
CA ASN A 50 -8.55 12.33 4.36
C ASN A 50 -8.96 11.57 5.63
N LEU A 51 -9.03 10.24 5.57
CA LEU A 51 -9.25 9.39 6.74
C LEU A 51 -8.16 9.60 7.80
N GLN A 52 -6.89 9.66 7.42
CA GLN A 52 -5.79 9.93 8.36
C GLN A 52 -5.97 11.30 9.06
N LYS A 53 -6.34 12.34 8.31
CA LYS A 53 -6.64 13.66 8.90
C LYS A 53 -7.77 13.59 9.91
N TRP A 54 -8.84 12.87 9.57
CA TRP A 54 -9.99 12.68 10.45
C TRP A 54 -9.62 11.90 11.73
N ILE A 55 -8.86 10.80 11.61
CA ILE A 55 -8.31 10.02 12.74
C ILE A 55 -7.49 10.92 13.65
N SER A 56 -6.62 11.75 13.06
CA SER A 56 -5.76 12.66 13.82
C SER A 56 -6.54 13.74 14.55
N HIS A 57 -7.54 14.34 13.89
CA HIS A 57 -8.39 15.38 14.46
C HIS A 57 -9.21 14.86 15.64
N ASN A 58 -9.82 13.69 15.48
CA ASN A 58 -10.65 13.06 16.52
C ASN A 58 -9.84 12.28 17.56
N LYS A 59 -8.50 12.31 17.49
CA LYS A 59 -7.60 11.60 18.42
C LYS A 59 -7.90 10.10 18.52
N LEU A 60 -8.38 9.48 17.44
CA LEU A 60 -8.66 8.06 17.39
C LEU A 60 -7.36 7.24 17.38
N ARG A 61 -7.46 6.00 17.85
CA ARG A 61 -6.36 5.03 17.80
C ARG A 61 -6.76 3.93 16.84
N VAL A 62 -6.04 3.83 15.72
CA VAL A 62 -6.39 2.87 14.66
C VAL A 62 -5.23 1.94 14.41
N ALA A 63 -5.47 0.63 14.57
CA ALA A 63 -4.54 -0.43 14.22
C ALA A 63 -5.11 -1.24 13.05
N ILE A 64 -4.34 -1.36 11.96
CA ILE A 64 -4.69 -2.18 10.80
C ILE A 64 -3.76 -3.39 10.80
N LEU A 65 -4.33 -4.60 10.87
CA LEU A 65 -3.59 -5.84 10.96
C LEU A 65 -3.52 -6.51 9.58
N PHE A 66 -2.32 -6.80 9.13
CA PHE A 66 -2.06 -7.54 7.90
C PHE A 66 -1.60 -8.95 8.24
N GLU A 67 -2.47 -9.91 8.00
CA GLU A 67 -2.19 -11.33 8.23
C GLU A 67 -2.09 -12.08 6.89
N GLY A 68 -1.37 -13.16 6.90
CA GLY A 68 -1.24 -14.01 5.73
C GLY A 68 0.11 -14.73 5.65
N ARG A 69 0.19 -15.74 4.79
CA ARG A 69 1.39 -16.55 4.55
C ARG A 69 2.54 -15.68 4.00
N ASP A 70 3.73 -16.22 4.04
CA ASP A 70 4.88 -15.58 3.37
C ASP A 70 4.60 -15.42 1.87
N ALA A 71 5.11 -14.34 1.30
CA ALA A 71 4.86 -13.96 -0.10
C ALA A 71 3.39 -13.67 -0.47
N SER A 72 2.47 -13.52 0.49
CA SER A 72 1.06 -13.19 0.23
C SER A 72 0.79 -11.75 -0.23
N GLY A 73 1.82 -10.92 -0.35
CA GLY A 73 1.70 -9.54 -0.79
C GLY A 73 1.49 -8.50 0.32
N LYS A 74 1.54 -8.89 1.61
CA LYS A 74 1.35 -7.98 2.76
C LYS A 74 2.18 -6.70 2.66
N GLY A 75 3.49 -6.83 2.51
CA GLY A 75 4.40 -5.67 2.43
C GLY A 75 4.10 -4.75 1.25
N GLY A 76 3.71 -5.32 0.10
CA GLY A 76 3.27 -4.54 -1.06
C GLY A 76 1.97 -3.78 -0.81
N SER A 77 1.02 -4.39 -0.10
CA SER A 77 -0.23 -3.73 0.29
C SER A 77 0.03 -2.60 1.29
N ILE A 78 0.78 -2.87 2.36
CA ILE A 78 1.16 -1.85 3.36
C ILE A 78 1.87 -0.66 2.69
N LYS A 79 2.78 -0.92 1.75
CA LYS A 79 3.45 0.15 1.00
C LYS A 79 2.45 1.06 0.27
N ARG A 80 1.47 0.48 -0.44
CA ARG A 80 0.45 1.25 -1.17
C ARG A 80 -0.47 2.05 -0.27
N PHE A 81 -0.89 1.48 0.86
CA PHE A 81 -1.67 2.20 1.87
C PHE A 81 -0.91 3.41 2.42
N LYS A 82 0.40 3.24 2.68
CA LYS A 82 1.22 4.24 3.38
C LYS A 82 1.77 5.33 2.46
N GLU A 83 1.78 5.12 1.15
CA GLU A 83 2.55 5.88 0.17
C GLU A 83 2.36 7.40 0.27
N HIS A 84 1.14 7.86 0.53
CA HIS A 84 0.80 9.28 0.59
C HIS A 84 0.44 9.78 2.01
N LEU A 85 0.57 8.92 3.02
CA LEU A 85 0.27 9.29 4.39
C LEU A 85 1.38 10.11 5.04
N ASN A 86 0.99 10.95 6.00
CA ASN A 86 1.94 11.63 6.86
C ASN A 86 2.68 10.61 7.75
N PRO A 87 4.00 10.42 7.60
CA PRO A 87 4.75 9.41 8.33
C PRO A 87 4.84 9.68 9.85
N ARG A 88 4.60 10.91 10.29
CA ARG A 88 4.55 11.25 11.72
C ARG A 88 3.30 10.70 12.42
N LYS A 89 2.25 10.36 11.68
CA LYS A 89 0.97 9.88 12.18
C LYS A 89 0.60 8.49 11.66
N ALA A 90 1.48 7.88 10.87
CA ALA A 90 1.31 6.55 10.32
C ALA A 90 2.64 5.79 10.37
N ARG A 91 2.69 4.68 11.11
CA ARG A 91 3.90 3.84 11.20
C ARG A 91 3.58 2.38 10.92
N VAL A 92 4.61 1.64 10.56
CA VAL A 92 4.53 0.19 10.36
C VAL A 92 5.25 -0.49 11.52
N VAL A 93 4.63 -1.52 12.06
CA VAL A 93 5.19 -2.39 13.08
C VAL A 93 5.31 -3.79 12.51
N ALA A 94 6.55 -4.28 12.41
CA ALA A 94 6.89 -5.64 12.06
C ALA A 94 7.77 -6.21 13.18
N LEU A 95 7.15 -6.90 14.12
CA LEU A 95 7.89 -7.50 15.23
C LEU A 95 8.60 -8.78 14.77
N THR A 96 9.89 -8.86 15.07
CA THR A 96 10.69 -10.06 14.86
C THR A 96 10.32 -11.17 15.84
N LYS A 97 10.93 -12.36 15.73
CA LYS A 97 10.76 -13.42 16.73
C LYS A 97 11.06 -12.90 18.13
N PRO A 98 10.29 -13.34 19.15
CA PRO A 98 10.51 -12.92 20.52
C PRO A 98 11.93 -13.25 21.00
N THR A 99 12.55 -12.33 21.70
CA THR A 99 13.81 -12.57 22.41
C THR A 99 13.60 -13.56 23.57
N ASN A 100 14.68 -14.09 24.13
CA ASN A 100 14.59 -14.99 25.30
C ASN A 100 13.94 -14.30 26.50
N VAL A 101 14.18 -13.01 26.70
CA VAL A 101 13.55 -12.21 27.75
C VAL A 101 12.06 -12.04 27.50
N GLU A 102 11.66 -11.74 26.27
CA GLU A 102 10.24 -11.58 25.89
C GLU A 102 9.45 -12.88 26.00
N ARG A 103 10.09 -14.06 25.79
CA ARG A 103 9.46 -15.37 25.97
C ARG A 103 9.06 -15.65 27.41
N GLY A 104 9.80 -15.11 28.39
CA GLY A 104 9.49 -15.19 29.81
C GLY A 104 8.46 -14.16 30.31
N GLN A 105 7.95 -13.31 29.40
CA GLN A 105 7.01 -12.26 29.75
C GLN A 105 5.61 -12.58 29.21
N TRP A 106 4.62 -11.84 29.70
CA TRP A 106 3.28 -11.91 29.13
C TRP A 106 3.29 -11.61 27.63
N TYR A 107 2.68 -12.48 26.84
CA TYR A 107 2.72 -12.49 25.38
C TYR A 107 2.37 -11.12 24.75
N PHE A 108 1.32 -10.46 25.25
CA PHE A 108 0.87 -9.18 24.73
C PHE A 108 1.77 -7.98 25.05
N ARG A 109 2.70 -8.13 26.01
CA ARG A 109 3.54 -7.02 26.45
C ARG A 109 4.30 -6.35 25.31
N ARG A 110 4.81 -7.14 24.37
CA ARG A 110 5.54 -6.63 23.21
C ARG A 110 4.66 -5.84 22.23
N TYR A 111 3.37 -6.19 22.12
CA TYR A 111 2.39 -5.53 21.26
C TYR A 111 1.84 -4.26 21.91
N ILE A 112 1.56 -4.25 23.18
CA ILE A 112 1.03 -3.09 23.91
C ILE A 112 1.95 -1.87 23.77
N LYS A 113 3.26 -2.08 23.79
CA LYS A 113 4.27 -1.01 23.63
C LYS A 113 4.20 -0.30 22.26
N VAL A 114 3.62 -0.95 21.27
CA VAL A 114 3.59 -0.49 19.89
C VAL A 114 2.18 -0.22 19.36
N LEU A 115 1.19 -0.25 20.25
CA LEU A 115 -0.17 0.17 19.92
C LEU A 115 -0.23 1.66 19.55
N PRO A 116 -1.23 2.07 18.75
CA PRO A 116 -1.35 3.46 18.34
C PRO A 116 -1.59 4.42 19.49
N ASN A 117 -0.95 5.58 19.45
CA ASN A 117 -1.28 6.72 20.29
C ASN A 117 -2.53 7.45 19.77
N PRO A 118 -3.14 8.37 20.56
CA PRO A 118 -4.25 9.17 20.08
C PRO A 118 -3.90 9.94 18.80
N GLY A 119 -4.72 9.79 17.77
CA GLY A 119 -4.51 10.40 16.45
C GLY A 119 -3.50 9.66 15.56
N GLU A 120 -3.10 8.44 15.92
CA GLU A 120 -2.13 7.64 15.19
C GLU A 120 -2.76 6.45 14.49
N LEU A 121 -2.23 6.13 13.30
CA LEU A 121 -2.54 4.95 12.50
C LEU A 121 -1.33 4.02 12.50
N VAL A 122 -1.52 2.76 12.91
CA VAL A 122 -0.46 1.76 12.94
C VAL A 122 -0.81 0.59 12.06
N PHE A 123 0.10 0.25 11.13
CA PHE A 123 0.01 -0.94 10.30
C PHE A 123 0.85 -2.05 10.94
N PHE A 124 0.22 -3.18 11.29
CA PHE A 124 0.92 -4.34 11.77
C PHE A 124 1.18 -5.32 10.61
N ASP A 125 2.45 -5.51 10.25
CA ASP A 125 2.86 -6.61 9.37
C ASP A 125 3.06 -7.85 10.23
N ARG A 126 2.04 -8.67 10.28
CA ARG A 126 1.76 -9.69 11.30
C ARG A 126 1.45 -9.08 12.68
N SER A 127 0.57 -9.71 13.38
CA SER A 127 0.12 -9.25 14.69
C SER A 127 0.22 -10.35 15.74
N TRP A 128 -0.55 -10.20 16.79
CA TRP A 128 -0.67 -11.17 17.87
C TRP A 128 -1.44 -12.45 17.49
N TYR A 129 -2.03 -12.50 16.32
CA TYR A 129 -2.70 -13.70 15.80
C TYR A 129 -1.76 -14.67 15.09
N ASN A 130 -0.51 -14.32 14.89
CA ASN A 130 0.46 -15.11 14.14
C ASN A 130 1.30 -16.02 15.07
#